data_26c56babdebf9c6ddcc156123c86a863
#
_entry.id   26c56babdebf9c6ddcc156123c86a863
#
_cell.length_a   1.000
_cell.length_b   1.000
_cell.length_c   1.000
_cell.angle_alpha   90.00
_cell.angle_beta   90.00
_cell.angle_gamma   90.00
#
_symmetry.space_group_name_H-M   'P 1'
#
loop_
_entity.id
_entity.type
_entity.pdbx_description
1 polymer ?
#
loop_
_entity_poly.entity_id
_entity_poly.type
_entity_poly.pdbx_seq_one_letter_code
_entity_poly.pdbx_strand_id
1 'polypeptide(L)'
;MLRTILKSKIHKATVTEANLDYEGSITIDEALMKKADLLSGEKVEVFNMNNGSRFETYVIKSKKNSGVICLNGPAAHLGSAGDKVIIVSYLLVEEKKAHSVKPKIIHVNERNQVRD
;
A
#
# COMPACT_ATOMS: atom_id res chain seq x y z
N MET A 1 -10.02 19.43 17.09
CA MET A 1 -9.43 18.10 17.35
C MET A 1 -9.31 17.34 16.05
N LEU A 2 -8.17 16.68 15.82
CA LEU A 2 -7.92 15.91 14.61
C LEU A 2 -8.12 14.41 14.87
N ARG A 3 -8.61 13.71 13.87
CA ARG A 3 -8.73 12.26 13.89
C ARG A 3 -7.96 11.66 12.73
N THR A 4 -7.34 10.53 12.95
CA THR A 4 -6.70 9.75 11.91
C THR A 4 -7.73 8.77 11.36
N ILE A 5 -8.11 8.95 10.09
CA ILE A 5 -9.18 8.20 9.45
C ILE A 5 -8.62 7.47 8.22
N LEU A 6 -9.06 6.25 8.00
CA LEU A 6 -8.65 5.46 6.84
C LEU A 6 -9.00 6.23 5.55
N LYS A 7 -7.97 6.49 4.73
CA LYS A 7 -8.14 7.14 3.44
C LYS A 7 -8.32 6.11 2.32
N SER A 8 -7.46 5.09 2.29
CA SER A 8 -7.52 4.08 1.25
C SER A 8 -6.91 2.76 1.71
N LYS A 9 -7.28 1.72 1.00
CA LYS A 9 -6.82 0.36 1.28
C LYS A 9 -6.72 -0.41 -0.04
N ILE A 10 -5.53 -0.96 -0.30
CA ILE A 10 -5.34 -1.91 -1.39
C ILE A 10 -5.38 -3.29 -0.74
N HIS A 11 -6.39 -4.06 -1.08
CA HIS A 11 -6.66 -5.34 -0.42
C HIS A 11 -6.14 -6.52 -1.22
N LYS A 12 -5.30 -7.34 -0.60
CA LYS A 12 -4.75 -8.59 -1.16
C LYS A 12 -3.85 -8.38 -2.37
N ALA A 13 -3.02 -7.34 -2.33
CA ALA A 13 -1.97 -7.18 -3.33
C ALA A 13 -0.93 -8.29 -3.17
N THR A 14 -0.40 -8.78 -4.27
CA THR A 14 0.63 -9.81 -4.26
C THR A 14 2.01 -9.16 -4.36
N VAL A 15 2.89 -9.45 -3.41
CA VAL A 15 4.28 -8.99 -3.47
C VAL A 15 4.95 -9.65 -4.66
N THR A 16 5.54 -8.84 -5.55
CA THR A 16 6.20 -9.35 -6.75
C THR A 16 7.69 -9.53 -6.55
N GLU A 17 8.29 -8.76 -5.64
CA GLU A 17 9.73 -8.80 -5.39
C GLU A 17 10.04 -8.27 -3.99
N ALA A 18 11.11 -8.76 -3.37
CA ALA A 18 11.65 -8.23 -2.13
C ALA A 18 13.14 -7.97 -2.37
N ASN A 19 13.57 -6.72 -2.28
CA ASN A 19 14.92 -6.28 -2.61
C ASN A 19 15.59 -5.63 -1.41
N LEU A 20 16.46 -6.37 -0.71
CA LEU A 20 17.16 -5.91 0.49
C LEU A 20 18.14 -4.77 0.22
N ASP A 21 18.69 -4.70 -0.97
CA ASP A 21 19.76 -3.76 -1.30
C ASP A 21 19.26 -2.41 -1.79
N TYR A 22 17.97 -2.23 -1.87
CA TYR A 22 17.36 -0.97 -2.28
C TYR A 22 17.00 -0.11 -1.06
N GLU A 23 16.81 1.19 -1.27
CA GLU A 23 16.38 2.08 -0.19
C GLU A 23 15.01 1.66 0.35
N GLY A 24 14.87 1.71 1.69
CA GLY A 24 13.65 1.26 2.36
C GLY A 24 12.40 1.96 1.85
N SER A 25 11.45 1.19 1.29
CA SER A 25 10.23 1.72 0.69
C SER A 25 9.36 0.57 0.22
N ILE A 26 8.17 0.91 -0.31
CA ILE A 26 7.38 -0.04 -1.08
C ILE A 26 7.13 0.56 -2.46
N THR A 27 7.52 -0.18 -3.50
CA THR A 27 7.29 0.24 -4.87
C THR A 27 5.93 -0.28 -5.31
N ILE A 28 5.07 0.61 -5.80
CA ILE A 28 3.69 0.28 -6.17
C ILE A 28 3.41 0.72 -7.61
N ASP A 29 2.74 -0.14 -8.37
CA ASP A 29 2.23 0.17 -9.71
C ASP A 29 1.45 1.50 -9.67
N GLU A 30 1.81 2.42 -10.56
CA GLU A 30 1.17 3.74 -10.63
C GLU A 30 -0.35 3.65 -10.80
N ALA A 31 -0.86 2.66 -11.52
CA ALA A 31 -2.30 2.51 -11.70
C ALA A 31 -3.01 2.26 -10.36
N LEU A 32 -2.38 1.47 -9.48
CA LEU A 32 -2.91 1.22 -8.14
C LEU A 32 -2.80 2.46 -7.27
N MET A 33 -1.70 3.21 -7.40
CA MET A 33 -1.51 4.45 -6.64
C MET A 33 -2.61 5.44 -6.97
N LYS A 34 -2.95 5.59 -8.25
CA LYS A 34 -4.01 6.51 -8.68
C LYS A 34 -5.37 6.10 -8.13
N LYS A 35 -5.69 4.82 -8.20
CA LYS A 35 -6.96 4.30 -7.69
C LYS A 35 -7.08 4.48 -6.18
N ALA A 36 -6.00 4.30 -5.45
CA ALA A 36 -5.96 4.43 -4.00
C ALA A 36 -5.65 5.86 -3.54
N ASP A 37 -5.43 6.77 -4.46
CA ASP A 37 -5.06 8.16 -4.16
C ASP A 37 -3.78 8.23 -3.31
N LEU A 38 -2.75 7.51 -3.74
CA LEU A 38 -1.44 7.52 -3.09
C LEU A 38 -0.45 8.34 -3.92
N LEU A 39 0.35 9.14 -3.24
CA LEU A 39 1.42 9.92 -3.86
C LEU A 39 2.77 9.30 -3.55
N SER A 40 3.75 9.52 -4.42
CA SER A 40 5.14 9.12 -4.13
C SER A 40 5.60 9.84 -2.85
N GLY A 41 6.23 9.08 -1.96
CA GLY A 41 6.67 9.60 -0.67
C GLY A 41 5.62 9.52 0.43
N GLU A 42 4.41 9.17 0.10
CA GLU A 42 3.35 9.09 1.10
C GLU A 42 3.57 7.89 2.03
N LYS A 43 3.37 8.10 3.33
CA LYS A 43 3.47 7.05 4.33
C LYS A 43 2.30 6.08 4.20
N VAL A 44 2.60 4.80 4.27
CA VAL A 44 1.60 3.73 4.29
C VAL A 44 1.95 2.71 5.37
N GLU A 45 0.95 1.95 5.80
CA GLU A 45 1.16 0.77 6.60
C GLU A 45 0.90 -0.45 5.73
N VAL A 46 1.69 -1.49 5.94
CA VAL A 46 1.59 -2.73 5.18
C VAL A 46 1.35 -3.87 6.15
N PHE A 47 0.30 -4.64 5.88
CA PHE A 47 -0.06 -5.81 6.71
C PHE A 47 0.13 -7.06 5.86
N ASN A 48 1.08 -7.91 6.24
CA ASN A 48 1.35 -9.16 5.52
C ASN A 48 0.40 -10.25 6.00
N MET A 49 -0.45 -10.72 5.12
CA MET A 49 -1.46 -11.73 5.46
C MET A 49 -0.88 -13.13 5.66
N ASN A 50 0.32 -13.37 5.11
CA ASN A 50 0.96 -14.69 5.20
C ASN A 50 1.71 -14.91 6.51
N ASN A 51 2.37 -13.86 7.03
CA ASN A 51 3.18 -13.99 8.24
C ASN A 51 2.75 -13.09 9.39
N GLY A 52 1.75 -12.25 9.20
CA GLY A 52 1.25 -11.36 10.24
C GLY A 52 2.09 -10.13 10.51
N SER A 53 3.16 -9.90 9.75
CA SER A 53 4.01 -8.71 9.93
C SER A 53 3.21 -7.45 9.62
N ARG A 54 3.47 -6.42 10.40
CA ARG A 54 2.86 -5.09 10.22
C ARG A 54 3.99 -4.07 10.27
N PHE A 55 4.10 -3.23 9.25
CA PHE A 55 5.17 -2.24 9.21
C PHE A 55 4.75 -0.98 8.47
N GLU A 56 5.46 0.10 8.75
CA GLU A 56 5.28 1.39 8.09
C GLU A 56 6.41 1.61 7.12
N THR A 57 6.08 2.22 5.99
CA THR A 57 7.06 2.61 4.98
C THR A 57 6.48 3.74 4.14
N TYR A 58 7.12 4.09 3.05
CA TYR A 58 6.60 5.10 2.13
C TYR A 58 6.62 4.56 0.71
N VAL A 59 5.82 5.19 -0.15
CA VAL A 59 5.54 4.71 -1.50
C VAL A 59 6.55 5.25 -2.51
N ILE A 60 7.02 4.38 -3.39
CA ILE A 60 7.76 4.74 -4.60
C ILE A 60 6.94 4.25 -5.79
N LYS A 61 6.84 5.10 -6.81
CA LYS A 61 6.06 4.80 -8.01
C LYS A 61 6.79 3.83 -8.93
N SER A 62 6.09 2.81 -9.40
CA SER A 62 6.53 1.94 -10.49
C SER A 62 5.72 2.25 -11.75
N LYS A 63 6.18 1.73 -12.87
CA LYS A 63 5.54 1.92 -14.17
C LYS A 63 4.07 1.52 -14.12
N LYS A 64 3.22 2.34 -14.73
CA LYS A 64 1.78 2.11 -14.81
C LYS A 64 1.47 0.76 -15.47
N ASN A 65 0.59 0.03 -14.84
CA ASN A 65 0.14 -1.31 -15.28
C ASN A 65 1.26 -2.37 -15.24
N SER A 66 2.31 -2.13 -14.47
CA SER A 66 3.40 -3.10 -14.29
C SER A 66 3.03 -4.26 -13.38
N GLY A 67 2.02 -4.07 -12.53
CA GLY A 67 1.65 -5.06 -11.50
C GLY A 67 2.67 -5.15 -10.37
N VAL A 68 3.63 -4.24 -10.30
CA VAL A 68 4.71 -4.31 -9.32
C VAL A 68 4.23 -3.93 -7.93
N ILE A 69 4.55 -4.76 -6.96
CA ILE A 69 4.51 -4.48 -5.53
C ILE A 69 5.83 -5.02 -4.99
N CYS A 70 6.78 -4.13 -4.74
CA CYS A 70 8.12 -4.53 -4.32
C CYS A 70 8.43 -3.99 -2.93
N LEU A 71 8.89 -4.88 -2.04
CA LEU A 71 9.33 -4.50 -0.70
C LEU A 71 10.82 -4.24 -0.74
N ASN A 72 11.24 -3.03 -0.39
CA ASN A 72 12.62 -2.58 -0.53
C ASN A 72 13.29 -2.36 0.82
N GLY A 73 14.58 -2.66 0.89
CA GLY A 73 15.38 -2.44 2.09
C GLY A 73 14.88 -3.24 3.28
N PRO A 74 14.76 -2.60 4.46
CA PRO A 74 14.31 -3.32 5.68
C PRO A 74 12.97 -4.02 5.53
N ALA A 75 12.06 -3.47 4.71
CA ALA A 75 10.76 -4.10 4.47
C ALA A 75 10.90 -5.48 3.81
N ALA A 76 11.99 -5.71 3.08
CA ALA A 76 12.24 -6.99 2.43
C ALA A 76 12.47 -8.14 3.42
N HIS A 77 12.75 -7.82 4.69
CA HIS A 77 12.83 -8.84 5.74
C HIS A 77 11.44 -9.30 6.21
N LEU A 78 10.40 -8.54 5.89
CA LEU A 78 9.06 -8.74 6.44
C LEU A 78 8.08 -9.35 5.43
N GLY A 79 8.56 -9.68 4.24
CA GLY A 79 7.73 -10.32 3.24
C GLY A 79 8.57 -10.89 2.09
N SER A 80 7.97 -11.79 1.35
CA SER A 80 8.59 -12.47 0.22
C SER A 80 7.69 -12.40 -1.00
N ALA A 81 8.27 -12.54 -2.19
CA ALA A 81 7.48 -12.62 -3.41
C ALA A 81 6.42 -13.71 -3.27
N GLY A 82 5.21 -13.39 -3.66
CA GLY A 82 4.05 -14.29 -3.53
C GLY A 82 3.19 -14.04 -2.30
N ASP A 83 3.71 -13.31 -1.30
CA ASP A 83 2.91 -12.97 -0.12
C ASP A 83 1.77 -12.04 -0.48
N LYS A 84 0.66 -12.18 0.22
CA LYS A 84 -0.48 -11.28 0.09
C LYS A 84 -0.39 -10.21 1.16
N VAL A 85 -0.51 -8.96 0.76
CA VAL A 85 -0.44 -7.82 1.68
C VAL A 85 -1.64 -6.91 1.53
N ILE A 86 -1.90 -6.17 2.60
CA ILE A 86 -2.89 -5.10 2.62
C ILE A 86 -2.11 -3.81 2.83
N ILE A 87 -2.33 -2.82 1.96
CA ILE A 87 -1.63 -1.55 2.03
C ILE A 87 -2.66 -0.47 2.37
N VAL A 88 -2.45 0.24 3.48
CA VAL A 88 -3.41 1.26 3.93
C VAL A 88 -2.74 2.62 4.09
N SER A 89 -3.53 3.66 3.86
CA SER A 89 -3.12 5.03 4.12
C SER A 89 -4.22 5.73 4.91
N TYR A 90 -3.84 6.79 5.60
CA TYR A 90 -4.73 7.51 6.51
C TYR A 90 -4.72 9.00 6.19
N LEU A 91 -5.81 9.65 6.56
CA LEU A 91 -5.92 11.11 6.54
C LEU A 91 -5.96 11.61 7.97
N LEU A 92 -5.37 12.76 8.19
CA LEU A 92 -5.53 13.50 9.42
C LEU A 92 -6.60 14.57 9.15
N VAL A 93 -7.78 14.41 9.75
CA VAL A 93 -8.93 15.28 9.47
C VAL A 93 -9.50 15.86 10.73
N GLU A 94 -10.04 17.08 10.60
CA GLU A 94 -10.77 17.71 11.70
C GLU A 94 -12.06 16.94 11.99
N GLU A 95 -12.42 16.90 13.25
CA GLU A 95 -13.56 16.13 13.73
C GLU A 95 -14.85 16.41 12.97
N LYS A 96 -15.07 17.66 12.59
CA LYS A 96 -16.26 18.05 11.83
C LYS A 96 -16.41 17.32 10.50
N LYS A 97 -15.28 16.95 9.88
CA LYS A 97 -15.26 16.30 8.58
C LYS A 97 -15.04 14.79 8.67
N ALA A 98 -14.72 14.27 9.84
CA ALA A 98 -14.37 12.87 10.01
C ALA A 98 -15.49 11.92 9.57
N HIS A 99 -16.74 12.28 9.84
CA HIS A 99 -17.90 11.45 9.49
C HIS A 99 -18.14 11.36 7.99
N SER A 100 -17.64 12.31 7.21
CA SER A 100 -17.88 12.37 5.77
C SER A 100 -16.80 11.69 4.94
N VAL A 101 -15.71 11.26 5.56
CA VAL A 101 -14.62 10.57 4.84
C VAL A 101 -15.08 9.19 4.41
N LYS A 102 -14.96 8.92 3.12
CA LYS A 102 -15.28 7.59 2.55
C LYS A 102 -13.98 6.98 2.03
N PRO A 103 -13.48 5.92 2.66
CA PRO A 103 -12.23 5.31 2.22
C PRO A 103 -12.37 4.67 0.84
N LYS A 104 -11.28 4.73 0.08
CA LYS A 104 -11.19 4.05 -1.21
C LYS A 104 -10.66 2.65 -0.97
N ILE A 105 -11.50 1.65 -1.16
CA ILE A 105 -11.13 0.25 -0.96
C ILE A 105 -10.93 -0.37 -2.34
N ILE A 106 -9.69 -0.78 -2.62
CA ILE A 106 -9.31 -1.32 -3.93
C ILE A 106 -9.05 -2.82 -3.77
N HIS A 107 -9.78 -3.63 -4.53
CA HIS A 107 -9.54 -5.07 -4.60
C HIS A 107 -8.77 -5.38 -5.87
N VAL A 108 -7.76 -6.24 -5.76
CA VAL A 108 -6.92 -6.61 -6.90
C VAL A 108 -6.90 -8.13 -7.09
N ASN A 109 -6.57 -8.55 -8.30
CA ASN A 109 -6.41 -9.97 -8.64
C ASN A 109 -4.96 -10.41 -8.40
N GLU A 110 -4.64 -11.66 -8.78
CA GLU A 110 -3.31 -12.23 -8.58
C GLU A 110 -2.18 -11.47 -9.29
N ARG A 111 -2.52 -10.68 -10.30
CA ARG A 111 -1.55 -9.88 -11.05
C ARG A 111 -1.59 -8.40 -10.65
N ASN A 112 -2.20 -8.11 -9.50
CA ASN A 112 -2.31 -6.74 -8.98
C ASN A 112 -3.07 -5.82 -9.93
N GLN A 113 -4.03 -6.35 -10.66
CA GLN A 113 -4.93 -5.57 -11.49
C GLN A 113 -6.21 -5.31 -10.70
N VAL A 114 -6.75 -4.10 -10.83
CA VAL A 114 -7.96 -3.72 -10.10
C VAL A 114 -9.14 -4.60 -10.53
N ARG A 115 -9.85 -5.11 -9.55
CA ARG A 115 -11.08 -5.89 -9.75
C ARG A 115 -12.26 -4.98 -9.52
N ASP A 116 -13.25 -5.11 -10.37
CA ASP A 116 -14.50 -4.36 -10.22
C ASP A 116 -15.52 -5.14 -9.41
#